data_cb7b4da6a7574a48fafa3c7e3b6cf8f1
#
_entry.id   cb7b4da6a7574a48fafa3c7e3b6cf8f1
#
_cell.length_a   1.000
_cell.length_b   1.000
_cell.length_c   1.000
_cell.angle_alpha   90.00
_cell.angle_beta   90.00
_cell.angle_gamma   90.00
#
_symmetry.space_group_name_H-M   'P 1'
#
loop_
_entity.id
_entity.type
_entity.pdbx_description
1 polymer ?
#
loop_
_entity_poly.entity_id
_entity_poly.type
_entity_poly.pdbx_seq_one_letter_code
_entity_poly.pdbx_strand_id
1 'polypeptide(L)'
;MSTDRYTSPLSERYASKEMQYIFSQDMKFKTWRRLWIALAETEMELGLSENGKPVITQEQIDELKAHVDDINYDVAREREKLVRHDVMSHVYAYGQQCPKAAGIIHLGATSCYVGDNTDIIVMNEALKLVHKKLVNVINELAKFADKYKNLPTLAFTHFQPAQPTTVGKRATLWTQEFIMDLEDLEYVMGSLKLLGSKGTTGTQASFLELFNGDQETIDKIDPTIAAKMGFKECYAVSGQTYSRKVDTRVANILAGIAASAHKMSNDIRLLQHLKEVEEPFEKNQIGSSAMAYKRNPMRSERIASLSRYVMVDALNPAITSATQWFERTLDDSANKRLSIPEGFLAIDGILDLCLNVVDGLVVYDKVITKHMMAELPFMATENIMMDAVKNGGNRQELHEKIRRLSMEAGKNVKVEGKDNNLLELIAADPSFNLTLEELQATMEPSKYVGRAPIQVDKFLANVVNPILEANKEDLGMTAEINV
;
A
#
# COMPACT_ATOMS: atom_id res chain seq x y z
N MET A 1 -7.97 2.43 -29.33
CA MET A 1 -9.04 2.84 -28.38
C MET A 1 -9.68 4.09 -28.93
N SER A 2 -10.98 4.27 -28.72
CA SER A 2 -11.69 5.50 -29.12
C SER A 2 -11.18 6.67 -28.28
N THR A 3 -10.86 7.80 -28.92
CA THR A 3 -10.34 9.01 -28.25
C THR A 3 -11.45 10.02 -27.95
N ASP A 4 -12.71 9.68 -28.27
CA ASP A 4 -13.90 10.51 -28.13
C ASP A 4 -14.74 10.20 -26.87
N ARG A 5 -14.21 9.38 -25.97
CA ARG A 5 -14.85 8.98 -24.70
C ARG A 5 -13.91 9.13 -23.53
N TYR A 6 -14.49 9.43 -22.38
CA TYR A 6 -13.75 9.45 -21.14
C TYR A 6 -13.26 8.04 -20.79
N THR A 7 -11.98 7.95 -20.40
CA THR A 7 -11.35 6.77 -19.82
C THR A 7 -10.69 7.14 -18.51
N SER A 8 -10.65 6.22 -17.56
CA SER A 8 -10.07 6.49 -16.26
C SER A 8 -8.53 6.61 -16.36
N PRO A 9 -7.92 7.71 -15.87
CA PRO A 9 -6.47 7.82 -15.77
C PRO A 9 -5.82 6.71 -14.93
N LEU A 10 -6.55 6.13 -13.99
CA LEU A 10 -6.06 5.02 -13.18
C LEU A 10 -5.69 3.82 -14.06
N SER A 11 -6.56 3.46 -15.01
CA SER A 11 -6.32 2.34 -15.93
C SER A 11 -5.34 2.68 -17.05
N GLU A 12 -5.37 3.92 -17.57
CA GLU A 12 -4.53 4.28 -18.71
C GLU A 12 -3.09 4.63 -18.35
N ARG A 13 -2.88 5.18 -17.14
CA ARG A 13 -1.61 5.82 -16.81
C ARG A 13 -0.93 5.26 -15.57
N TYR A 14 -1.69 4.77 -14.57
CA TYR A 14 -1.11 4.56 -13.24
C TYR A 14 -1.07 3.10 -12.80
N ALA A 15 -2.15 2.36 -12.98
CA ALA A 15 -2.21 0.97 -12.53
C ALA A 15 -1.48 0.00 -13.46
N SER A 16 -0.87 -1.01 -12.89
CA SER A 16 -0.27 -2.12 -13.64
C SER A 16 -1.33 -2.91 -14.41
N LYS A 17 -0.90 -3.61 -15.46
CA LYS A 17 -1.77 -4.52 -16.21
C LYS A 17 -2.30 -5.66 -15.36
N GLU A 18 -1.50 -6.11 -14.39
CA GLU A 18 -1.86 -7.18 -13.46
C GLU A 18 -3.03 -6.76 -12.57
N MET A 19 -2.97 -5.57 -11.93
CA MET A 19 -4.08 -5.06 -11.12
C MET A 19 -5.33 -4.81 -11.97
N GLN A 20 -5.17 -4.28 -13.20
CA GLN A 20 -6.28 -4.09 -14.12
C GLN A 20 -6.96 -5.42 -14.50
N TYR A 21 -6.18 -6.49 -14.70
CA TYR A 21 -6.74 -7.82 -14.98
C TYR A 21 -7.54 -8.36 -13.80
N ILE A 22 -7.05 -8.20 -12.56
CA ILE A 22 -7.74 -8.65 -11.34
C ILE A 22 -9.16 -8.05 -11.26
N PHE A 23 -9.34 -6.80 -11.69
CA PHE A 23 -10.66 -6.12 -11.70
C PHE A 23 -11.37 -6.17 -13.06
N SER A 24 -10.88 -7.00 -13.98
CA SER A 24 -11.49 -7.13 -15.31
C SER A 24 -12.77 -7.97 -15.31
N GLN A 25 -13.56 -7.83 -16.36
CA GLN A 25 -14.71 -8.68 -16.61
C GLN A 25 -14.31 -10.16 -16.75
N ASP A 26 -13.16 -10.44 -17.37
CA ASP A 26 -12.67 -11.81 -17.51
C ASP A 26 -12.45 -12.46 -16.14
N MET A 27 -11.72 -11.80 -15.25
CA MET A 27 -11.50 -12.31 -13.89
C MET A 27 -12.81 -12.52 -13.15
N LYS A 28 -13.74 -11.55 -13.24
CA LYS A 28 -15.05 -11.62 -12.60
C LYS A 28 -15.85 -12.81 -13.09
N PHE A 29 -16.09 -12.93 -14.38
CA PHE A 29 -17.02 -13.92 -14.91
C PHE A 29 -16.43 -15.33 -14.98
N LYS A 30 -15.13 -15.48 -15.16
CA LYS A 30 -14.45 -16.77 -14.99
C LYS A 30 -14.54 -17.26 -13.55
N THR A 31 -14.43 -16.36 -12.56
CA THR A 31 -14.62 -16.69 -11.15
C THR A 31 -16.08 -17.11 -10.86
N TRP A 32 -17.09 -16.49 -11.49
CA TRP A 32 -18.48 -16.95 -11.41
C TRP A 32 -18.63 -18.38 -11.88
N ARG A 33 -18.03 -18.75 -13.03
CA ARG A 33 -18.08 -20.13 -13.54
C ARG A 33 -17.39 -21.11 -12.60
N ARG A 34 -16.24 -20.76 -12.03
CA ARG A 34 -15.56 -21.58 -11.01
C ARG A 34 -16.43 -21.78 -9.77
N LEU A 35 -17.12 -20.76 -9.31
CA LEU A 35 -18.06 -20.84 -8.19
C LEU A 35 -19.26 -21.74 -8.52
N TRP A 36 -19.84 -21.67 -9.71
CA TRP A 36 -20.91 -22.58 -10.12
C TRP A 36 -20.44 -24.03 -10.22
N ILE A 37 -19.22 -24.27 -10.71
CA ILE A 37 -18.61 -25.61 -10.69
C ILE A 37 -18.41 -26.08 -9.26
N ALA A 38 -17.86 -25.27 -8.39
CA ALA A 38 -17.64 -25.61 -6.98
C ALA A 38 -18.95 -25.94 -6.26
N LEU A 39 -20.03 -25.20 -6.55
CA LEU A 39 -21.36 -25.49 -6.00
C LEU A 39 -21.89 -26.83 -6.49
N ALA A 40 -21.91 -27.06 -7.81
CA ALA A 40 -22.42 -28.28 -8.41
C ALA A 40 -21.62 -29.52 -7.96
N GLU A 41 -20.29 -29.42 -7.90
CA GLU A 41 -19.44 -30.48 -7.33
C GLU A 41 -19.78 -30.77 -5.87
N THR A 42 -19.96 -29.71 -5.07
CA THR A 42 -20.33 -29.85 -3.64
C THR A 42 -21.66 -30.55 -3.48
N GLU A 43 -22.67 -30.15 -4.24
CA GLU A 43 -24.01 -30.78 -4.20
C GLU A 43 -23.95 -32.23 -4.65
N MET A 44 -23.16 -32.57 -5.67
CA MET A 44 -22.95 -33.94 -6.12
C MET A 44 -22.25 -34.80 -5.05
N GLU A 45 -21.16 -34.29 -4.48
CA GLU A 45 -20.37 -34.98 -3.45
C GLU A 45 -21.15 -35.21 -2.17
N LEU A 46 -22.06 -34.31 -1.82
CA LEU A 46 -22.94 -34.42 -0.69
C LEU A 46 -24.19 -35.30 -0.98
N GLY A 47 -24.29 -35.88 -2.18
CA GLY A 47 -25.29 -36.87 -2.53
C GLY A 47 -26.66 -36.29 -2.84
N LEU A 48 -26.73 -35.05 -3.39
CA LEU A 48 -28.00 -34.46 -3.81
C LEU A 48 -28.74 -35.39 -4.78
N SER A 49 -29.92 -35.84 -4.38
CA SER A 49 -30.73 -36.82 -5.12
C SER A 49 -32.20 -36.49 -5.07
N GLU A 50 -32.91 -36.82 -6.15
CA GLU A 50 -34.36 -36.75 -6.24
C GLU A 50 -34.92 -38.10 -6.64
N ASN A 51 -35.90 -38.58 -5.90
CA ASN A 51 -36.48 -39.91 -6.11
C ASN A 51 -35.43 -41.07 -6.18
N GLY A 52 -34.37 -40.95 -5.38
CA GLY A 52 -33.28 -41.94 -5.31
C GLY A 52 -32.29 -41.89 -6.50
N LYS A 53 -32.37 -40.90 -7.34
CA LYS A 53 -31.42 -40.69 -8.47
C LYS A 53 -30.60 -39.44 -8.24
N PRO A 54 -29.28 -39.46 -8.56
CA PRO A 54 -28.47 -38.28 -8.49
C PRO A 54 -29.03 -37.13 -9.38
N VAL A 55 -29.11 -35.93 -8.83
CA VAL A 55 -29.53 -34.73 -9.57
C VAL A 55 -28.40 -34.22 -10.45
N ILE A 56 -27.17 -34.37 -9.97
CA ILE A 56 -25.95 -33.90 -10.66
C ILE A 56 -25.08 -35.11 -11.00
N THR A 57 -24.56 -35.13 -12.22
CA THR A 57 -23.71 -36.19 -12.74
C THR A 57 -22.31 -35.69 -13.07
N GLN A 58 -21.32 -36.58 -13.09
CA GLN A 58 -19.94 -36.25 -13.47
C GLN A 58 -19.87 -35.67 -14.89
N GLU A 59 -20.68 -36.18 -15.83
CA GLU A 59 -20.74 -35.69 -17.19
C GLU A 59 -21.13 -34.21 -17.28
N GLN A 60 -22.08 -33.77 -16.44
CA GLN A 60 -22.48 -32.36 -16.33
C GLN A 60 -21.34 -31.51 -15.74
N ILE A 61 -20.64 -32.00 -14.73
CA ILE A 61 -19.47 -31.28 -14.15
C ILE A 61 -18.35 -31.14 -15.20
N ASP A 62 -18.05 -32.20 -15.94
CA ASP A 62 -17.02 -32.19 -16.96
C ASP A 62 -17.36 -31.21 -18.10
N GLU A 63 -18.62 -31.14 -18.50
CA GLU A 63 -19.09 -30.15 -19.49
C GLU A 63 -18.92 -28.71 -18.96
N LEU A 64 -19.26 -28.42 -17.71
CA LEU A 64 -19.02 -27.10 -17.10
C LEU A 64 -17.51 -26.75 -17.09
N LYS A 65 -16.67 -27.68 -16.69
CA LYS A 65 -15.21 -27.46 -16.65
C LYS A 65 -14.61 -27.19 -18.03
N ALA A 66 -15.14 -27.86 -19.06
CA ALA A 66 -14.66 -27.68 -20.44
C ALA A 66 -14.88 -26.23 -20.96
N HIS A 67 -15.86 -25.53 -20.40
CA HIS A 67 -16.23 -24.17 -20.80
C HIS A 67 -16.04 -23.10 -19.70
N VAL A 68 -15.14 -23.34 -18.75
CA VAL A 68 -14.92 -22.41 -17.62
C VAL A 68 -14.33 -21.07 -18.05
N ASP A 69 -13.49 -21.04 -19.08
CA ASP A 69 -12.71 -19.89 -19.49
C ASP A 69 -13.18 -19.23 -20.80
N ASP A 70 -13.95 -19.90 -21.63
CA ASP A 70 -14.37 -19.43 -22.97
C ASP A 70 -15.76 -18.75 -22.94
N ILE A 71 -15.87 -17.64 -22.24
CA ILE A 71 -17.14 -16.94 -22.03
C ILE A 71 -17.67 -16.31 -23.31
N ASN A 72 -18.92 -16.62 -23.67
CA ASN A 72 -19.62 -15.95 -24.76
C ASN A 72 -20.27 -14.65 -24.27
N TYR A 73 -19.51 -13.57 -24.31
CA TYR A 73 -19.97 -12.25 -23.85
C TYR A 73 -21.12 -11.66 -24.71
N ASP A 74 -21.19 -12.00 -25.99
CA ASP A 74 -22.24 -11.49 -26.87
C ASP A 74 -23.60 -12.07 -26.47
N VAL A 75 -23.67 -13.37 -26.26
CA VAL A 75 -24.90 -14.03 -25.77
C VAL A 75 -25.30 -13.49 -24.39
N ALA A 76 -24.36 -13.30 -23.49
CA ALA A 76 -24.65 -12.76 -22.17
C ALA A 76 -25.22 -11.33 -22.26
N ARG A 77 -24.60 -10.45 -23.05
CA ARG A 77 -25.05 -9.06 -23.25
C ARG A 77 -26.42 -8.98 -23.89
N GLU A 78 -26.66 -9.74 -24.95
CA GLU A 78 -27.98 -9.76 -25.58
C GLU A 78 -29.09 -10.26 -24.64
N ARG A 79 -28.78 -11.30 -23.84
CA ARG A 79 -29.73 -11.78 -22.84
C ARG A 79 -29.98 -10.74 -21.75
N GLU A 80 -28.94 -10.03 -21.27
CA GLU A 80 -29.10 -9.00 -20.24
C GLU A 80 -29.97 -7.84 -20.69
N LYS A 81 -29.91 -7.44 -21.96
CA LYS A 81 -30.81 -6.42 -22.52
C LYS A 81 -32.29 -6.81 -22.37
N LEU A 82 -32.59 -8.10 -22.44
CA LEU A 82 -33.95 -8.62 -22.33
C LEU A 82 -34.41 -8.77 -20.89
N VAL A 83 -33.58 -9.41 -20.03
CA VAL A 83 -34.00 -9.80 -18.68
C VAL A 83 -33.58 -8.81 -17.60
N ARG A 84 -32.69 -7.85 -17.90
CA ARG A 84 -32.19 -6.82 -16.99
C ARG A 84 -31.55 -7.38 -15.72
N HIS A 85 -30.88 -8.55 -15.84
CA HIS A 85 -30.25 -9.25 -14.73
C HIS A 85 -28.96 -9.93 -15.19
N ASP A 86 -27.81 -9.46 -14.71
CA ASP A 86 -26.49 -9.91 -15.14
C ASP A 86 -26.23 -11.39 -14.82
N VAL A 87 -26.46 -11.82 -13.58
CA VAL A 87 -26.20 -13.22 -13.16
C VAL A 87 -27.04 -14.20 -14.01
N MET A 88 -28.34 -13.95 -14.17
CA MET A 88 -29.20 -14.82 -14.96
C MET A 88 -28.84 -14.82 -16.45
N SER A 89 -28.27 -13.73 -16.94
CA SER A 89 -27.78 -13.64 -18.33
C SER A 89 -26.56 -14.52 -18.53
N HIS A 90 -25.63 -14.54 -17.55
CA HIS A 90 -24.48 -15.43 -17.58
C HIS A 90 -24.84 -16.90 -17.32
N VAL A 91 -25.82 -17.20 -16.46
CA VAL A 91 -26.37 -18.57 -16.32
C VAL A 91 -26.90 -19.06 -17.68
N TYR A 92 -27.67 -18.22 -18.36
CA TYR A 92 -28.18 -18.54 -19.69
C TYR A 92 -27.06 -18.76 -20.72
N ALA A 93 -26.09 -17.86 -20.80
CA ALA A 93 -24.99 -17.99 -21.75
C ALA A 93 -24.15 -19.24 -21.46
N TYR A 94 -23.90 -19.58 -20.20
CA TYR A 94 -23.20 -20.78 -19.81
C TYR A 94 -24.00 -22.05 -20.15
N GLY A 95 -25.31 -22.06 -19.90
CA GLY A 95 -26.21 -23.16 -20.26
C GLY A 95 -26.30 -23.40 -21.77
N GLN A 96 -26.15 -22.36 -22.62
CA GLN A 96 -26.09 -22.54 -24.08
C GLN A 96 -24.82 -23.29 -24.52
N GLN A 97 -23.70 -23.10 -23.81
CA GLN A 97 -22.46 -23.83 -24.07
C GLN A 97 -22.47 -25.23 -23.41
N CYS A 98 -23.24 -25.40 -22.33
CA CYS A 98 -23.30 -26.61 -21.51
C CYS A 98 -24.73 -27.14 -21.44
N PRO A 99 -25.32 -27.66 -22.54
CA PRO A 99 -26.72 -28.05 -22.60
C PRO A 99 -27.10 -29.20 -21.63
N LYS A 100 -26.18 -30.11 -21.32
CA LYS A 100 -26.42 -31.18 -20.35
C LYS A 100 -26.48 -30.65 -18.91
N ALA A 101 -25.66 -29.67 -18.61
CA ALA A 101 -25.54 -29.05 -17.31
C ALA A 101 -26.47 -27.83 -17.12
N ALA A 102 -27.16 -27.35 -18.14
CA ALA A 102 -27.93 -26.11 -18.08
C ALA A 102 -28.93 -26.05 -16.92
N GLY A 103 -29.55 -27.19 -16.55
CA GLY A 103 -30.52 -27.28 -15.49
C GLY A 103 -29.96 -27.27 -14.05
N ILE A 104 -28.66 -27.45 -13.89
CA ILE A 104 -28.01 -27.53 -12.57
C ILE A 104 -27.17 -26.29 -12.26
N ILE A 105 -26.94 -25.39 -13.23
CA ILE A 105 -26.19 -24.17 -13.00
C ILE A 105 -26.94 -23.28 -12.00
N HIS A 106 -26.26 -22.87 -10.91
CA HIS A 106 -26.84 -21.97 -9.90
C HIS A 106 -27.96 -22.62 -9.03
N LEU A 107 -27.99 -23.93 -8.91
CA LEU A 107 -29.01 -24.65 -8.15
C LEU A 107 -28.97 -24.25 -6.66
N GLY A 108 -30.09 -23.93 -6.07
CA GLY A 108 -30.21 -23.50 -4.67
C GLY A 108 -29.60 -22.15 -4.32
N ALA A 109 -28.83 -21.56 -5.22
CA ALA A 109 -28.11 -20.31 -4.96
C ALA A 109 -28.91 -19.04 -5.34
N THR A 110 -28.45 -17.90 -4.83
CA THR A 110 -28.91 -16.56 -5.25
C THR A 110 -27.77 -15.79 -5.93
N SER A 111 -28.09 -14.68 -6.57
CA SER A 111 -27.10 -13.86 -7.31
C SER A 111 -25.88 -13.46 -6.48
N CYS A 112 -26.05 -13.21 -5.17
CA CYS A 112 -24.97 -12.86 -4.27
C CYS A 112 -24.00 -14.03 -4.01
N TYR A 113 -24.39 -15.27 -4.28
CA TYR A 113 -23.44 -16.39 -4.22
C TYR A 113 -22.24 -16.15 -5.13
N VAL A 114 -22.46 -15.87 -6.40
CA VAL A 114 -21.35 -15.59 -7.32
C VAL A 114 -20.81 -14.17 -7.16
N GLY A 115 -21.69 -13.18 -6.97
CA GLY A 115 -21.27 -11.78 -6.86
C GLY A 115 -20.37 -11.53 -5.66
N ASP A 116 -20.84 -11.85 -4.48
CA ASP A 116 -20.14 -11.54 -3.22
C ASP A 116 -18.91 -12.44 -2.97
N ASN A 117 -19.00 -13.74 -3.27
CA ASN A 117 -17.80 -14.59 -3.17
C ASN A 117 -16.71 -14.13 -4.17
N THR A 118 -17.09 -13.73 -5.39
CA THR A 118 -16.12 -13.18 -6.36
C THR A 118 -15.49 -11.90 -5.85
N ASP A 119 -16.24 -11.01 -5.25
CA ASP A 119 -15.68 -9.75 -4.71
C ASP A 119 -14.61 -10.02 -3.65
N ILE A 120 -14.83 -10.99 -2.76
CA ILE A 120 -13.84 -11.40 -1.75
C ILE A 120 -12.62 -12.04 -2.42
N ILE A 121 -12.81 -12.91 -3.41
CA ILE A 121 -11.71 -13.56 -4.14
C ILE A 121 -10.86 -12.51 -4.86
N VAL A 122 -11.48 -11.58 -5.57
CA VAL A 122 -10.80 -10.50 -6.30
C VAL A 122 -10.06 -9.58 -5.35
N MET A 123 -10.68 -9.17 -4.24
CA MET A 123 -9.99 -8.37 -3.22
C MET A 123 -8.79 -9.12 -2.64
N ASN A 124 -8.91 -10.42 -2.39
CA ASN A 124 -7.79 -11.22 -1.88
C ASN A 124 -6.62 -11.28 -2.87
N GLU A 125 -6.89 -11.50 -4.15
CA GLU A 125 -5.84 -11.48 -5.19
C GLU A 125 -5.19 -10.09 -5.31
N ALA A 126 -5.99 -9.03 -5.25
CA ALA A 126 -5.49 -7.66 -5.27
C ALA A 126 -4.62 -7.33 -4.04
N LEU A 127 -5.03 -7.78 -2.84
CA LEU A 127 -4.23 -7.63 -1.61
C LEU A 127 -2.91 -8.40 -1.68
N LYS A 128 -2.87 -9.58 -2.29
CA LYS A 128 -1.61 -10.32 -2.54
C LYS A 128 -0.64 -9.51 -3.40
N LEU A 129 -1.14 -8.86 -4.45
CA LEU A 129 -0.30 -8.00 -5.29
C LEU A 129 0.19 -6.76 -4.54
N VAL A 130 -0.68 -6.13 -3.74
CA VAL A 130 -0.31 -5.01 -2.86
C VAL A 130 0.76 -5.45 -1.86
N HIS A 131 0.59 -6.60 -1.22
CA HIS A 131 1.57 -7.19 -0.30
C HIS A 131 2.93 -7.36 -0.96
N LYS A 132 2.97 -7.99 -2.12
CA LYS A 132 4.19 -8.19 -2.89
C LYS A 132 4.91 -6.88 -3.20
N LYS A 133 4.18 -5.86 -3.68
CA LYS A 133 4.74 -4.54 -3.97
C LYS A 133 5.25 -3.84 -2.71
N LEU A 134 4.50 -3.90 -1.62
CA LEU A 134 4.87 -3.29 -0.34
C LEU A 134 6.16 -3.90 0.24
N VAL A 135 6.30 -5.23 0.20
CA VAL A 135 7.53 -5.93 0.61
C VAL A 135 8.73 -5.46 -0.23
N ASN A 136 8.55 -5.24 -1.54
CA ASN A 136 9.63 -4.72 -2.39
C ASN A 136 9.97 -3.25 -2.08
N VAL A 137 8.99 -2.40 -1.76
CA VAL A 137 9.26 -1.02 -1.28
C VAL A 137 10.09 -1.05 0.00
N ILE A 138 9.74 -1.91 0.97
CA ILE A 138 10.50 -2.10 2.22
C ILE A 138 11.93 -2.56 1.91
N ASN A 139 12.11 -3.49 0.97
CA ASN A 139 13.42 -3.98 0.56
C ASN A 139 14.31 -2.86 -0.03
N GLU A 140 13.79 -2.04 -0.93
CA GLU A 140 14.57 -0.94 -1.53
C GLU A 140 14.87 0.16 -0.51
N LEU A 141 13.95 0.47 0.39
CA LEU A 141 14.20 1.38 1.52
C LEU A 141 15.29 0.83 2.47
N ALA A 142 15.30 -0.48 2.73
CA ALA A 142 16.32 -1.11 3.55
C ALA A 142 17.71 -1.00 2.93
N LYS A 143 17.83 -1.26 1.62
CA LYS A 143 19.09 -1.07 0.87
C LYS A 143 19.57 0.38 0.93
N PHE A 144 18.67 1.32 0.73
CA PHE A 144 18.98 2.75 0.83
C PHE A 144 19.43 3.13 2.24
N ALA A 145 18.73 2.67 3.28
CA ALA A 145 19.07 2.93 4.66
C ALA A 145 20.47 2.38 5.01
N ASP A 146 20.76 1.16 4.61
CA ASP A 146 22.08 0.54 4.84
C ASP A 146 23.21 1.30 4.13
N LYS A 147 23.00 1.64 2.87
CA LYS A 147 23.98 2.40 2.06
C LYS A 147 24.37 3.73 2.68
N TYR A 148 23.41 4.45 3.27
CA TYR A 148 23.60 5.80 3.79
C TYR A 148 23.54 5.91 5.32
N LYS A 149 23.66 4.79 6.05
CA LYS A 149 23.58 4.77 7.52
C LYS A 149 24.66 5.61 8.21
N ASN A 150 25.80 5.82 7.56
CA ASN A 150 26.93 6.57 8.09
C ASN A 150 27.04 8.01 7.53
N LEU A 151 26.14 8.45 6.64
CA LEU A 151 26.17 9.80 6.07
C LEU A 151 25.43 10.78 6.99
N PRO A 152 26.15 11.67 7.72
CA PRO A 152 25.53 12.67 8.57
C PRO A 152 24.70 13.66 7.77
N THR A 153 23.54 14.05 8.31
CA THR A 153 22.68 15.10 7.76
C THR A 153 21.99 15.85 8.89
N LEU A 154 21.58 17.09 8.62
CA LEU A 154 20.73 17.83 9.56
C LEU A 154 19.41 17.11 9.75
N ALA A 155 19.00 16.91 11.00
CA ALA A 155 17.62 16.62 11.30
C ALA A 155 16.84 17.92 11.45
N PHE A 156 15.53 17.84 11.20
CA PHE A 156 14.63 18.98 11.34
C PHE A 156 13.51 18.65 12.31
N THR A 157 13.30 19.52 13.29
CA THR A 157 12.09 19.53 14.10
C THR A 157 11.41 20.88 13.88
N HIS A 158 10.09 20.90 13.74
CA HIS A 158 9.36 22.12 13.34
C HIS A 158 9.92 22.78 12.06
N PHE A 159 10.52 21.94 11.20
CA PHE A 159 11.24 22.32 10.00
C PHE A 159 12.39 23.31 10.26
N GLN A 160 12.94 23.32 11.48
CA GLN A 160 14.16 24.04 11.85
C GLN A 160 15.31 23.05 12.06
N PRO A 161 16.55 23.43 11.72
CA PRO A 161 17.72 22.60 11.99
C PRO A 161 17.79 22.21 13.46
N ALA A 162 17.97 20.91 13.70
CA ALA A 162 18.11 20.29 15.01
C ALA A 162 19.40 19.46 15.05
N GLN A 163 19.56 18.64 16.08
CA GLN A 163 20.71 17.76 16.18
C GLN A 163 20.87 16.89 14.92
N PRO A 164 22.11 16.58 14.49
CA PRO A 164 22.35 15.74 13.34
C PRO A 164 21.79 14.32 13.49
N THR A 165 21.41 13.75 12.37
CA THR A 165 21.10 12.33 12.19
C THR A 165 21.91 11.79 11.02
N THR A 166 21.50 10.63 10.44
CA THR A 166 22.05 10.17 9.18
C THR A 166 20.96 10.02 8.11
N VAL A 167 21.34 10.09 6.85
CA VAL A 167 20.43 9.89 5.72
C VAL A 167 19.75 8.51 5.81
N GLY A 168 20.52 7.47 6.13
CA GLY A 168 19.98 6.13 6.32
C GLY A 168 19.03 6.03 7.51
N LYS A 169 19.33 6.71 8.63
CA LYS A 169 18.42 6.71 9.80
C LYS A 169 17.08 7.39 9.45
N ARG A 170 17.08 8.46 8.66
CA ARG A 170 15.84 9.09 8.16
C ARG A 170 15.02 8.10 7.34
N ALA A 171 15.64 7.31 6.47
CA ALA A 171 14.94 6.31 5.66
C ALA A 171 14.30 5.21 6.51
N THR A 172 14.87 4.85 7.66
CA THR A 172 14.23 3.87 8.57
C THR A 172 12.90 4.35 9.13
N LEU A 173 12.64 5.65 9.20
CA LEU A 173 11.35 6.19 9.63
C LEU A 173 10.27 5.85 8.60
N TRP A 174 10.55 6.03 7.31
CA TRP A 174 9.65 5.66 6.22
C TRP A 174 9.44 4.13 6.19
N THR A 175 10.54 3.37 6.34
CA THR A 175 10.49 1.90 6.36
C THR A 175 9.60 1.39 7.49
N GLN A 176 9.70 1.98 8.67
CA GLN A 176 8.91 1.60 9.85
C GLN A 176 7.40 1.77 9.60
N GLU A 177 6.98 2.87 8.96
CA GLU A 177 5.58 3.12 8.63
C GLU A 177 5.05 2.06 7.66
N PHE A 178 5.79 1.73 6.61
CA PHE A 178 5.39 0.66 5.67
C PHE A 178 5.39 -0.74 6.32
N ILE A 179 6.22 -1.00 7.32
CA ILE A 179 6.16 -2.26 8.08
C ILE A 179 4.87 -2.33 8.91
N MET A 180 4.45 -1.25 9.55
CA MET A 180 3.17 -1.20 10.26
C MET A 180 2.00 -1.45 9.29
N ASP A 181 2.04 -0.86 8.09
CA ASP A 181 1.05 -1.13 7.05
C ASP A 181 1.05 -2.60 6.60
N LEU A 182 2.23 -3.23 6.50
CA LEU A 182 2.37 -4.64 6.14
C LEU A 182 1.74 -5.56 7.19
N GLU A 183 1.99 -5.29 8.48
CA GLU A 183 1.40 -6.03 9.61
C GLU A 183 -0.14 -5.97 9.56
N ASP A 184 -0.70 -4.77 9.35
CA ASP A 184 -2.13 -4.57 9.23
C ASP A 184 -2.71 -5.25 7.98
N LEU A 185 -2.00 -5.19 6.84
CA LEU A 185 -2.37 -5.84 5.60
C LEU A 185 -2.45 -7.36 5.76
N GLU A 186 -1.43 -7.97 6.36
CA GLU A 186 -1.38 -9.42 6.62
C GLU A 186 -2.50 -9.86 7.55
N TYR A 187 -2.82 -9.06 8.58
CA TYR A 187 -3.95 -9.31 9.46
C TYR A 187 -5.28 -9.31 8.70
N VAL A 188 -5.51 -8.33 7.83
CA VAL A 188 -6.74 -8.26 7.03
C VAL A 188 -6.82 -9.42 6.05
N MET A 189 -5.75 -9.73 5.33
CA MET A 189 -5.69 -10.88 4.40
C MET A 189 -6.01 -12.19 5.13
N GLY A 190 -5.41 -12.41 6.30
CA GLY A 190 -5.65 -13.60 7.12
C GLY A 190 -7.07 -13.71 7.68
N SER A 191 -7.82 -12.61 7.70
CA SER A 191 -9.19 -12.54 8.23
C SER A 191 -10.29 -12.67 7.16
N LEU A 192 -9.92 -12.67 5.87
CA LEU A 192 -10.90 -12.79 4.79
C LEU A 192 -11.51 -14.20 4.75
N LYS A 193 -12.84 -14.24 4.64
CA LYS A 193 -13.64 -15.47 4.52
C LYS A 193 -14.61 -15.31 3.37
N LEU A 194 -14.97 -16.41 2.72
CA LEU A 194 -16.04 -16.38 1.72
C LEU A 194 -17.41 -16.14 2.38
N LEU A 195 -18.35 -15.63 1.58
CA LEU A 195 -19.77 -15.63 1.97
C LEU A 195 -20.27 -17.07 2.14
N GLY A 196 -19.87 -17.96 1.24
CA GLY A 196 -20.47 -19.27 1.09
C GLY A 196 -21.76 -19.22 0.27
N SER A 197 -22.60 -20.23 0.40
CA SER A 197 -23.92 -20.30 -0.24
C SER A 197 -25.02 -20.18 0.81
N LYS A 198 -25.39 -18.96 1.16
CA LYS A 198 -26.29 -18.64 2.29
C LYS A 198 -27.75 -18.49 1.88
N GLY A 199 -28.02 -18.30 0.59
CA GLY A 199 -29.39 -18.08 0.09
C GLY A 199 -29.91 -16.66 0.24
N THR A 200 -31.20 -16.46 0.01
CA THR A 200 -31.82 -15.15 -0.16
C THR A 200 -31.71 -14.24 1.07
N THR A 201 -31.79 -14.82 2.27
CA THR A 201 -31.76 -14.07 3.54
C THR A 201 -30.71 -14.61 4.53
N GLY A 202 -29.79 -15.44 4.06
CA GLY A 202 -28.75 -16.03 4.90
C GLY A 202 -29.15 -17.28 5.67
N THR A 203 -30.33 -17.83 5.41
CA THR A 203 -30.91 -18.95 6.16
C THR A 203 -30.69 -20.34 5.54
N GLN A 204 -30.11 -20.40 4.33
CA GLN A 204 -29.93 -21.64 3.54
C GLN A 204 -31.22 -22.42 3.30
N ALA A 205 -32.40 -21.76 3.33
CA ALA A 205 -33.69 -22.39 3.21
C ALA A 205 -33.85 -23.27 1.94
N SER A 206 -33.29 -22.80 0.79
CA SER A 206 -33.32 -23.57 -0.46
C SER A 206 -32.53 -24.88 -0.35
N PHE A 207 -31.38 -24.88 0.34
CA PHE A 207 -30.59 -26.07 0.56
C PHE A 207 -31.27 -27.04 1.56
N LEU A 208 -31.95 -26.46 2.57
CA LEU A 208 -32.73 -27.26 3.50
C LEU A 208 -33.83 -28.05 2.77
N GLU A 209 -34.47 -27.44 1.78
CA GLU A 209 -35.44 -28.10 0.92
C GLU A 209 -34.80 -29.14 0.00
N LEU A 210 -33.70 -28.76 -0.71
CA LEU A 210 -32.98 -29.65 -1.63
C LEU A 210 -32.47 -30.94 -0.94
N PHE A 211 -32.00 -30.83 0.29
CA PHE A 211 -31.48 -31.97 1.07
C PHE A 211 -32.50 -32.53 2.07
N ASN A 212 -33.80 -32.30 1.84
CA ASN A 212 -34.90 -32.89 2.64
C ASN A 212 -34.75 -32.67 4.16
N GLY A 213 -34.26 -31.54 4.59
CA GLY A 213 -34.08 -31.16 5.99
C GLY A 213 -32.84 -31.72 6.68
N ASP A 214 -31.91 -32.32 5.95
CA ASP A 214 -30.66 -32.87 6.50
C ASP A 214 -29.67 -31.76 6.87
N GLN A 215 -29.73 -31.33 8.14
CA GLN A 215 -28.89 -30.27 8.70
C GLN A 215 -27.37 -30.60 8.65
N GLU A 216 -27.02 -31.88 8.92
CA GLU A 216 -25.61 -32.30 8.96
C GLU A 216 -24.96 -32.23 7.57
N THR A 217 -25.72 -32.52 6.53
CA THR A 217 -25.25 -32.37 5.13
C THR A 217 -25.14 -30.91 4.74
N ILE A 218 -26.09 -30.05 5.14
CA ILE A 218 -26.05 -28.62 4.84
C ILE A 218 -24.86 -27.93 5.52
N ASP A 219 -24.52 -28.32 6.75
CA ASP A 219 -23.34 -27.81 7.47
C ASP A 219 -22.00 -28.01 6.71
N LYS A 220 -21.95 -28.95 5.76
CA LYS A 220 -20.76 -29.25 4.94
C LYS A 220 -20.68 -28.43 3.66
N ILE A 221 -21.75 -27.76 3.22
CA ILE A 221 -21.79 -27.01 1.95
C ILE A 221 -20.73 -25.90 1.94
N ASP A 222 -20.80 -24.99 2.89
CA ASP A 222 -19.90 -23.83 2.94
C ASP A 222 -18.43 -24.20 3.12
N PRO A 223 -18.04 -25.08 4.06
CA PRO A 223 -16.65 -25.53 4.17
C PRO A 223 -16.12 -26.19 2.90
N THR A 224 -16.95 -26.99 2.20
CA THR A 224 -16.55 -27.64 0.96
C THR A 224 -16.33 -26.63 -0.16
N ILE A 225 -17.23 -25.66 -0.32
CA ILE A 225 -17.07 -24.57 -1.29
C ILE A 225 -15.82 -23.74 -0.97
N ALA A 226 -15.60 -23.39 0.30
CA ALA A 226 -14.42 -22.63 0.72
C ALA A 226 -13.13 -23.35 0.33
N ALA A 227 -13.03 -24.64 0.66
CA ALA A 227 -11.85 -25.45 0.32
C ALA A 227 -11.60 -25.51 -1.20
N LYS A 228 -12.66 -25.70 -2.02
CA LYS A 228 -12.56 -25.74 -3.48
C LYS A 228 -12.10 -24.39 -4.07
N MET A 229 -12.42 -23.28 -3.41
CA MET A 229 -12.03 -21.93 -3.82
C MET A 229 -10.73 -21.43 -3.18
N GLY A 230 -10.03 -22.29 -2.40
CA GLY A 230 -8.74 -21.96 -1.78
C GLY A 230 -8.85 -21.10 -0.52
N PHE A 231 -10.01 -21.06 0.14
CA PHE A 231 -10.22 -20.37 1.40
C PHE A 231 -10.36 -21.36 2.55
N LYS A 232 -10.01 -20.90 3.74
CA LYS A 232 -10.09 -21.75 4.96
C LYS A 232 -11.52 -21.97 5.42
N GLU A 233 -12.37 -20.95 5.30
CA GLU A 233 -13.73 -20.96 5.84
C GLU A 233 -14.62 -19.88 5.19
N CYS A 234 -15.93 -20.02 5.44
CA CYS A 234 -16.93 -18.99 5.15
C CYS A 234 -17.32 -18.25 6.43
N TYR A 235 -17.95 -17.07 6.29
CA TYR A 235 -18.59 -16.40 7.43
C TYR A 235 -19.67 -17.29 8.03
N ALA A 236 -19.67 -17.43 9.36
CA ALA A 236 -20.61 -18.30 10.06
C ALA A 236 -22.08 -17.86 9.88
N VAL A 237 -22.31 -16.55 9.87
CA VAL A 237 -23.63 -15.94 9.65
C VAL A 237 -23.52 -14.78 8.68
N SER A 238 -24.59 -14.57 7.90
CA SER A 238 -24.73 -13.43 6.99
C SER A 238 -26.20 -13.16 6.70
N GLY A 239 -26.51 -12.03 6.08
CA GLY A 239 -27.74 -11.88 5.31
C GLY A 239 -27.59 -12.50 3.91
N GLN A 240 -28.14 -11.86 2.90
CA GLN A 240 -27.93 -12.27 1.51
C GLN A 240 -26.48 -12.02 1.05
N THR A 241 -25.81 -11.04 1.67
CA THR A 241 -24.44 -10.59 1.34
C THR A 241 -23.51 -10.82 2.54
N TYR A 242 -22.20 -10.84 2.30
CA TYR A 242 -21.26 -10.65 3.41
C TYR A 242 -21.40 -9.23 3.98
N SER A 243 -21.02 -9.04 5.23
CA SER A 243 -21.04 -7.72 5.86
C SER A 243 -20.13 -6.73 5.10
N ARG A 244 -20.68 -5.60 4.66
CA ARG A 244 -19.91 -4.54 3.98
C ARG A 244 -18.82 -3.92 4.89
N LYS A 245 -18.79 -4.30 6.14
CA LYS A 245 -17.67 -4.03 7.05
C LYS A 245 -16.34 -4.61 6.54
N VAL A 246 -16.38 -5.68 5.76
CA VAL A 246 -15.19 -6.27 5.12
C VAL A 246 -14.58 -5.28 4.14
N ASP A 247 -15.39 -4.66 3.28
CA ASP A 247 -14.93 -3.65 2.32
C ASP A 247 -14.30 -2.45 3.04
N THR A 248 -14.91 -2.02 4.16
CA THR A 248 -14.35 -0.95 5.01
C THR A 248 -12.96 -1.32 5.54
N ARG A 249 -12.79 -2.55 6.02
CA ARG A 249 -11.48 -3.02 6.54
C ARG A 249 -10.43 -3.01 5.45
N VAL A 250 -10.76 -3.50 4.26
CA VAL A 250 -9.85 -3.50 3.10
C VAL A 250 -9.50 -2.05 2.69
N ALA A 251 -10.49 -1.17 2.53
CA ALA A 251 -10.25 0.21 2.14
C ALA A 251 -9.39 0.98 3.17
N ASN A 252 -9.55 0.71 4.46
CA ASN A 252 -8.74 1.33 5.51
C ASN A 252 -7.26 0.94 5.41
N ILE A 253 -6.94 -0.30 5.04
CA ILE A 253 -5.55 -0.72 4.81
C ILE A 253 -4.95 0.03 3.62
N LEU A 254 -5.69 0.15 2.51
CA LEU A 254 -5.23 0.93 1.36
C LEU A 254 -4.98 2.39 1.74
N ALA A 255 -5.86 2.98 2.55
CA ALA A 255 -5.69 4.35 3.06
C ALA A 255 -4.47 4.50 3.99
N GLY A 256 -4.17 3.50 4.82
CA GLY A 256 -2.97 3.44 5.65
C GLY A 256 -1.70 3.49 4.81
N ILE A 257 -1.57 2.57 3.85
CA ILE A 257 -0.43 2.53 2.91
C ILE A 257 -0.29 3.86 2.15
N ALA A 258 -1.42 4.43 1.69
CA ALA A 258 -1.43 5.72 1.01
C ALA A 258 -0.94 6.86 1.92
N ALA A 259 -1.27 6.85 3.20
CA ALA A 259 -0.80 7.86 4.16
C ALA A 259 0.72 7.77 4.36
N SER A 260 1.29 6.58 4.53
CA SER A 260 2.73 6.35 4.63
C SER A 260 3.48 6.78 3.36
N ALA A 261 2.96 6.42 2.18
CA ALA A 261 3.51 6.84 0.90
C ALA A 261 3.46 8.39 0.71
N HIS A 262 2.35 9.00 1.12
CA HIS A 262 2.21 10.47 1.07
C HIS A 262 3.24 11.15 1.97
N LYS A 263 3.41 10.65 3.20
CA LYS A 263 4.40 11.19 4.15
C LYS A 263 5.81 11.08 3.59
N MET A 264 6.23 9.93 3.11
CA MET A 264 7.54 9.73 2.48
C MET A 264 7.74 10.68 1.29
N SER A 265 6.75 10.81 0.41
CA SER A 265 6.83 11.69 -0.76
C SER A 265 6.97 13.17 -0.40
N ASN A 266 6.35 13.62 0.69
CA ASN A 266 6.52 14.98 1.20
C ASN A 266 7.96 15.21 1.67
N ASP A 267 8.54 14.29 2.43
CA ASP A 267 9.92 14.40 2.90
C ASP A 267 10.89 14.47 1.71
N ILE A 268 10.71 13.63 0.69
CA ILE A 268 11.54 13.64 -0.53
C ILE A 268 11.42 14.99 -1.25
N ARG A 269 10.22 15.55 -1.39
CA ARG A 269 9.99 16.85 -2.02
C ARG A 269 10.69 17.98 -1.25
N LEU A 270 10.66 17.96 0.08
CA LEU A 270 11.36 18.91 0.93
C LEU A 270 12.88 18.76 0.82
N LEU A 271 13.38 17.51 0.79
CA LEU A 271 14.81 17.24 0.60
C LEU A 271 15.29 17.65 -0.79
N GLN A 272 14.47 17.51 -1.82
CA GLN A 272 14.77 18.00 -3.17
C GLN A 272 14.77 19.53 -3.25
N HIS A 273 13.88 20.22 -2.52
CA HIS A 273 13.94 21.67 -2.34
C HIS A 273 15.28 22.11 -1.74
N LEU A 274 15.78 21.37 -0.74
CA LEU A 274 17.10 21.60 -0.14
C LEU A 274 18.26 21.17 -1.05
N LYS A 275 17.99 20.53 -2.18
CA LYS A 275 19.00 19.95 -3.10
C LYS A 275 19.88 18.88 -2.44
N GLU A 276 19.40 18.22 -1.43
CA GLU A 276 20.10 17.19 -0.69
C GLU A 276 19.84 15.79 -1.24
N VAL A 277 18.59 15.52 -1.61
CA VAL A 277 18.15 14.26 -2.22
C VAL A 277 17.17 14.57 -3.34
N GLU A 278 17.30 13.89 -4.47
CA GLU A 278 16.39 14.04 -5.62
C GLU A 278 15.81 12.69 -6.01
N GLU A 279 14.58 12.69 -6.51
CA GLU A 279 14.01 11.51 -7.18
C GLU A 279 14.75 11.25 -8.51
N PRO A 280 14.68 10.01 -9.07
CA PRO A 280 15.35 9.69 -10.32
C PRO A 280 14.83 10.54 -11.47
N PHE A 281 15.77 10.95 -12.33
CA PHE A 281 15.48 11.75 -13.52
C PHE A 281 16.09 11.07 -14.75
N GLU A 282 15.25 10.73 -15.72
CA GLU A 282 15.69 10.01 -16.91
C GLU A 282 16.41 10.93 -17.92
N LYS A 283 17.33 10.33 -18.70
CA LYS A 283 18.19 11.07 -19.62
C LYS A 283 17.43 11.98 -20.59
N ASN A 284 16.25 11.56 -21.03
CA ASN A 284 15.43 12.31 -21.99
C ASN A 284 14.21 12.99 -21.35
N GLN A 285 14.10 12.95 -20.03
CA GLN A 285 12.99 13.55 -19.32
C GLN A 285 13.07 15.06 -19.35
N ILE A 286 11.92 15.73 -19.59
CA ILE A 286 11.80 17.18 -19.54
C ILE A 286 11.17 17.56 -18.20
N GLY A 287 11.91 18.23 -17.34
CA GLY A 287 11.44 18.67 -16.02
C GLY A 287 10.61 19.96 -16.05
N SER A 288 10.79 20.78 -17.06
CA SER A 288 10.08 22.07 -17.22
C SER A 288 10.08 22.51 -18.66
N SER A 289 8.94 23.00 -19.15
CA SER A 289 8.80 23.54 -20.50
C SER A 289 9.50 24.91 -20.68
N ALA A 290 9.69 25.65 -19.59
CA ALA A 290 10.26 27.01 -19.62
C ALA A 290 11.70 27.09 -19.13
N MET A 291 12.11 26.24 -18.18
CA MET A 291 13.44 26.25 -17.58
C MET A 291 14.06 24.87 -17.68
N ALA A 292 14.89 24.63 -18.68
CA ALA A 292 15.46 23.32 -19.01
C ALA A 292 16.28 22.67 -17.85
N TYR A 293 16.87 23.50 -16.99
CA TYR A 293 17.64 23.03 -15.82
C TYR A 293 16.75 22.49 -14.69
N LYS A 294 15.47 22.93 -14.61
CA LYS A 294 14.60 22.65 -13.48
C LYS A 294 14.16 21.19 -13.47
N ARG A 295 14.46 20.48 -12.38
CA ARG A 295 14.02 19.12 -12.11
C ARG A 295 12.91 19.18 -11.06
N ASN A 296 11.68 18.88 -11.47
CA ASN A 296 10.55 18.84 -10.56
C ASN A 296 10.39 17.42 -9.98
N PRO A 297 10.01 17.27 -8.70
CA PRO A 297 9.76 15.97 -8.08
C PRO A 297 8.38 15.43 -8.50
N MET A 298 8.16 15.22 -9.81
CA MET A 298 6.84 14.93 -10.38
C MET A 298 6.30 13.57 -9.94
N ARG A 299 7.18 12.58 -9.70
CA ARG A 299 6.79 11.25 -9.21
C ARG A 299 6.32 11.33 -7.77
N SER A 300 7.08 12.02 -6.91
CA SER A 300 6.70 12.27 -5.52
C SER A 300 5.41 13.12 -5.40
N GLU A 301 5.21 14.11 -6.27
CA GLU A 301 3.96 14.88 -6.35
C GLU A 301 2.79 14.00 -6.76
N ARG A 302 3.00 13.04 -7.66
CA ARG A 302 1.98 12.08 -8.10
C ARG A 302 1.64 11.08 -7.00
N ILE A 303 2.63 10.56 -6.27
CA ILE A 303 2.40 9.74 -5.07
C ILE A 303 1.48 10.49 -4.11
N ALA A 304 1.81 11.74 -3.76
CA ALA A 304 1.02 12.55 -2.84
C ALA A 304 -0.41 12.80 -3.35
N SER A 305 -0.60 13.04 -4.65
CA SER A 305 -1.92 13.32 -5.22
C SER A 305 -2.81 12.07 -5.28
N LEU A 306 -2.29 10.93 -5.72
CA LEU A 306 -3.02 9.66 -5.72
C LEU A 306 -3.34 9.19 -4.30
N SER A 307 -2.42 9.39 -3.36
CA SER A 307 -2.64 9.03 -1.95
C SER A 307 -3.84 9.76 -1.34
N ARG A 308 -4.02 11.05 -1.64
CA ARG A 308 -5.22 11.79 -1.20
C ARG A 308 -6.50 11.19 -1.77
N TYR A 309 -6.47 10.75 -3.02
CA TYR A 309 -7.60 10.06 -3.63
C TYR A 309 -7.97 8.80 -2.86
N VAL A 310 -7.02 7.91 -2.60
CA VAL A 310 -7.24 6.66 -1.85
C VAL A 310 -7.77 6.91 -0.44
N MET A 311 -7.18 7.87 0.29
CA MET A 311 -7.61 8.20 1.65
C MET A 311 -9.06 8.71 1.70
N VAL A 312 -9.48 9.52 0.73
CA VAL A 312 -10.86 10.03 0.65
C VAL A 312 -11.82 8.94 0.16
N ASP A 313 -11.39 8.11 -0.81
CA ASP A 313 -12.19 7.01 -1.34
C ASP A 313 -12.55 5.97 -0.27
N ALA A 314 -11.68 5.74 0.72
CA ALA A 314 -11.93 4.83 1.84
C ALA A 314 -13.18 5.21 2.68
N LEU A 315 -13.68 6.43 2.58
CA LEU A 315 -14.95 6.84 3.22
C LEU A 315 -16.17 6.17 2.54
N ASN A 316 -16.11 5.87 1.25
CA ASN A 316 -17.20 5.22 0.52
C ASN A 316 -17.60 3.88 1.16
N PRO A 317 -16.71 2.88 1.32
CA PRO A 317 -17.05 1.63 1.98
C PRO A 317 -17.52 1.79 3.42
N ALA A 318 -16.95 2.75 4.17
CA ALA A 318 -17.35 3.00 5.54
C ALA A 318 -18.80 3.49 5.65
N ILE A 319 -19.18 4.45 4.80
CA ILE A 319 -20.55 4.99 4.73
C ILE A 319 -21.51 3.91 4.22
N THR A 320 -21.13 3.19 3.17
CA THR A 320 -21.92 2.07 2.62
C THR A 320 -22.21 1.02 3.70
N SER A 321 -21.19 0.61 4.46
CA SER A 321 -21.36 -0.33 5.57
C SER A 321 -22.34 0.17 6.63
N ALA A 322 -22.30 1.45 6.97
CA ALA A 322 -23.13 2.07 8.00
C ALA A 322 -24.60 2.23 7.56
N THR A 323 -24.87 2.26 6.26
CA THR A 323 -26.20 2.53 5.70
C THR A 323 -26.91 1.29 5.15
N GLN A 324 -26.34 0.08 5.30
CA GLN A 324 -27.01 -1.16 4.92
C GLN A 324 -28.24 -1.45 5.79
N TRP A 325 -29.28 -2.04 5.18
CA TRP A 325 -30.53 -2.36 5.83
C TRP A 325 -30.76 -3.86 5.93
N PHE A 326 -31.04 -4.34 7.11
CA PHE A 326 -31.43 -5.73 7.37
C PHE A 326 -30.54 -6.75 6.63
N GLU A 327 -31.14 -7.70 5.91
CA GLU A 327 -30.44 -8.76 5.20
C GLU A 327 -29.89 -8.34 3.83
N ARG A 328 -30.42 -7.25 3.24
CA ARG A 328 -29.99 -6.72 1.95
C ARG A 328 -30.58 -5.34 1.65
N THR A 329 -29.74 -4.42 1.17
CA THR A 329 -30.12 -3.28 0.34
C THR A 329 -29.17 -3.20 -0.87
N LEU A 330 -29.63 -2.65 -2.00
CA LEU A 330 -28.85 -2.64 -3.25
C LEU A 330 -28.04 -1.36 -3.44
N ASP A 331 -28.13 -0.39 -2.54
CA ASP A 331 -27.42 0.89 -2.64
C ASP A 331 -25.89 0.76 -2.54
N ASP A 332 -25.40 -0.35 -2.02
CA ASP A 332 -23.99 -0.72 -2.01
C ASP A 332 -23.42 -0.96 -3.42
N SER A 333 -24.23 -1.50 -4.31
CA SER A 333 -23.78 -2.13 -5.55
C SER A 333 -23.03 -1.17 -6.47
N ALA A 334 -23.61 -0.02 -6.81
CA ALA A 334 -22.98 0.96 -7.69
C ALA A 334 -21.76 1.62 -7.06
N ASN A 335 -21.84 2.00 -5.77
CA ASN A 335 -20.74 2.62 -5.06
C ASN A 335 -19.53 1.66 -4.96
N LYS A 336 -19.76 0.41 -4.56
CA LYS A 336 -18.74 -0.61 -4.41
C LYS A 336 -18.01 -0.95 -5.72
N ARG A 337 -18.72 -0.95 -6.84
CA ARG A 337 -18.15 -1.19 -8.19
C ARG A 337 -17.18 -0.08 -8.64
N LEU A 338 -17.23 1.09 -8.02
CA LEU A 338 -16.31 2.20 -8.25
C LEU A 338 -15.22 2.23 -7.18
N SER A 339 -15.61 2.37 -5.92
CA SER A 339 -14.68 2.63 -4.82
C SER A 339 -13.66 1.51 -4.60
N ILE A 340 -14.05 0.25 -4.64
CA ILE A 340 -13.10 -0.85 -4.40
C ILE A 340 -12.07 -0.98 -5.53
N PRO A 341 -12.45 -1.13 -6.82
CA PRO A 341 -11.47 -1.20 -7.90
C PRO A 341 -10.56 0.03 -7.98
N GLU A 342 -11.13 1.23 -7.89
CA GLU A 342 -10.36 2.47 -8.02
C GLU A 342 -9.38 2.68 -6.86
N GLY A 343 -9.74 2.29 -5.64
CA GLY A 343 -8.84 2.27 -4.50
C GLY A 343 -7.63 1.36 -4.74
N PHE A 344 -7.85 0.16 -5.26
CA PHE A 344 -6.77 -0.78 -5.59
C PHE A 344 -5.93 -0.32 -6.80
N LEU A 345 -6.54 0.17 -7.86
CA LEU A 345 -5.82 0.70 -9.02
C LEU A 345 -4.93 1.89 -8.63
N ALA A 346 -5.41 2.75 -7.76
CA ALA A 346 -4.65 3.90 -7.28
C ALA A 346 -3.48 3.48 -6.39
N ILE A 347 -3.69 2.57 -5.41
CA ILE A 347 -2.63 2.12 -4.52
C ILE A 347 -1.55 1.31 -5.27
N ASP A 348 -1.95 0.56 -6.28
CA ASP A 348 -1.03 -0.15 -7.17
C ASP A 348 -0.07 0.81 -7.87
N GLY A 349 -0.59 1.86 -8.48
CA GLY A 349 0.23 2.92 -9.09
C GLY A 349 1.08 3.70 -8.09
N ILE A 350 0.59 3.93 -6.87
CA ILE A 350 1.37 4.55 -5.78
C ILE A 350 2.59 3.69 -5.44
N LEU A 351 2.41 2.39 -5.26
CA LEU A 351 3.49 1.48 -4.89
C LEU A 351 4.53 1.32 -6.00
N ASP A 352 4.11 1.29 -7.27
CA ASP A 352 5.04 1.30 -8.41
C ASP A 352 5.88 2.59 -8.44
N LEU A 353 5.25 3.73 -8.20
CA LEU A 353 5.97 5.01 -8.07
C LEU A 353 6.92 5.02 -6.89
N CYS A 354 6.51 4.47 -5.72
CA CYS A 354 7.38 4.35 -4.56
C CYS A 354 8.62 3.51 -4.85
N LEU A 355 8.43 2.33 -5.47
CA LEU A 355 9.54 1.47 -5.89
C LEU A 355 10.52 2.21 -6.80
N ASN A 356 10.01 2.85 -7.85
CA ASN A 356 10.84 3.57 -8.80
C ASN A 356 11.59 4.75 -8.15
N VAL A 357 10.92 5.52 -7.30
CA VAL A 357 11.53 6.67 -6.63
C VAL A 357 12.62 6.21 -5.68
N VAL A 358 12.34 5.21 -4.84
CA VAL A 358 13.29 4.75 -3.80
C VAL A 358 14.52 4.09 -4.42
N ASP A 359 14.36 3.22 -5.42
CA ASP A 359 15.47 2.56 -6.12
C ASP A 359 16.39 3.57 -6.81
N GLY A 360 15.83 4.68 -7.29
CA GLY A 360 16.56 5.70 -8.05
C GLY A 360 16.96 6.95 -7.28
N LEU A 361 16.78 7.05 -5.96
CA LEU A 361 17.11 8.24 -5.18
C LEU A 361 18.57 8.65 -5.33
N VAL A 362 18.80 9.91 -5.68
CA VAL A 362 20.12 10.53 -5.81
C VAL A 362 20.43 11.37 -4.58
N VAL A 363 21.55 11.08 -3.93
CA VAL A 363 21.99 11.78 -2.70
C VAL A 363 23.20 12.66 -3.02
N TYR A 364 23.12 13.93 -2.67
CA TYR A 364 24.18 14.91 -2.88
C TYR A 364 24.94 15.18 -1.55
N ASP A 365 25.87 14.30 -1.23
CA ASP A 365 26.66 14.31 0.01
C ASP A 365 27.37 15.64 0.28
N LYS A 366 27.90 16.29 -0.76
CA LYS A 366 28.58 17.58 -0.63
C LYS A 366 27.62 18.73 -0.30
N VAL A 367 26.39 18.69 -0.81
CA VAL A 367 25.37 19.69 -0.47
C VAL A 367 24.92 19.48 0.98
N ILE A 368 24.69 18.23 1.37
CA ILE A 368 24.36 17.85 2.75
C ILE A 368 25.45 18.32 3.71
N THR A 369 26.71 18.06 3.40
CA THR A 369 27.86 18.51 4.21
C THR A 369 27.93 20.04 4.31
N LYS A 370 27.68 20.74 3.21
CA LYS A 370 27.67 22.24 3.21
C LYS A 370 26.59 22.77 4.16
N HIS A 371 25.36 22.22 4.10
CA HIS A 371 24.29 22.65 5.00
C HIS A 371 24.59 22.28 6.45
N MET A 372 25.14 21.09 6.67
CA MET A 372 25.57 20.64 8.00
C MET A 372 26.58 21.59 8.62
N MET A 373 27.65 21.93 7.87
CA MET A 373 28.72 22.77 8.37
C MET A 373 28.28 24.21 8.64
N ALA A 374 27.23 24.71 7.98
CA ALA A 374 26.66 26.03 8.27
C ALA A 374 25.99 26.10 9.65
N GLU A 375 25.41 25.00 10.12
CA GLU A 375 24.63 24.92 11.35
C GLU A 375 25.38 24.26 12.51
N LEU A 376 26.35 23.39 12.22
CA LEU A 376 27.08 22.59 13.21
C LEU A 376 27.73 23.41 14.32
N PRO A 377 28.33 24.60 14.07
CA PRO A 377 28.88 25.42 15.15
C PRO A 377 27.90 25.75 16.26
N PHE A 378 26.61 25.99 15.92
CA PHE A 378 25.56 26.23 16.92
C PHE A 378 25.23 24.97 17.71
N MET A 379 25.30 23.79 17.11
CA MET A 379 25.00 22.51 17.71
C MET A 379 26.15 21.98 18.57
N ALA A 380 27.37 22.35 18.23
CA ALA A 380 28.60 21.93 18.91
C ALA A 380 28.92 22.74 20.19
N THR A 381 28.13 23.74 20.50
CA THR A 381 28.40 24.69 21.62
C THR A 381 28.55 23.98 22.97
N GLU A 382 27.82 22.91 23.24
CA GLU A 382 27.98 22.13 24.46
C GLU A 382 29.36 21.43 24.51
N ASN A 383 29.78 20.81 23.43
CA ASN A 383 31.06 20.13 23.33
C ASN A 383 32.22 21.14 23.46
N ILE A 384 32.11 22.25 22.78
CA ILE A 384 33.08 23.37 22.87
C ILE A 384 33.20 23.87 24.30
N MET A 385 32.07 24.08 24.99
CA MET A 385 32.03 24.49 26.39
C MET A 385 32.73 23.46 27.30
N MET A 386 32.46 22.16 27.08
CA MET A 386 33.10 21.12 27.88
C MET A 386 34.62 21.04 27.66
N ASP A 387 35.08 21.22 26.44
CA ASP A 387 36.51 21.24 26.14
C ASP A 387 37.19 22.50 26.74
N ALA A 388 36.55 23.66 26.71
CA ALA A 388 37.05 24.85 27.38
C ALA A 388 37.08 24.68 28.92
N VAL A 389 36.12 23.94 29.52
CA VAL A 389 36.10 23.62 30.97
C VAL A 389 37.29 22.69 31.31
N LYS A 390 37.60 21.69 30.49
CA LYS A 390 38.78 20.82 30.67
C LYS A 390 40.09 21.64 30.63
N ASN A 391 40.12 22.73 29.85
CA ASN A 391 41.25 23.67 29.77
C ASN A 391 41.27 24.72 30.90
N GLY A 392 40.42 24.53 31.95
CA GLY A 392 40.41 25.36 33.15
C GLY A 392 39.38 26.48 33.19
N GLY A 393 38.47 26.55 32.22
CA GLY A 393 37.41 27.55 32.15
C GLY A 393 36.28 27.34 33.16
N ASN A 394 35.60 28.44 33.57
CA ASN A 394 34.43 28.38 34.42
C ASN A 394 33.17 28.09 33.58
N ARG A 395 32.50 26.96 33.86
CA ARG A 395 31.32 26.49 33.08
C ARG A 395 30.21 27.54 32.99
N GLN A 396 29.89 28.24 34.06
CA GLN A 396 28.77 29.19 34.05
C GLN A 396 29.08 30.45 33.26
N GLU A 397 30.32 30.96 33.38
CA GLU A 397 30.78 32.09 32.61
C GLU A 397 30.87 31.73 31.11
N LEU A 398 31.40 30.58 30.77
CA LEU A 398 31.49 30.09 29.42
C LEU A 398 30.12 29.90 28.76
N HIS A 399 29.14 29.40 29.52
CA HIS A 399 27.78 29.24 29.02
C HIS A 399 27.15 30.59 28.64
N GLU A 400 27.27 31.61 29.49
CA GLU A 400 26.74 32.94 29.19
C GLU A 400 27.50 33.62 28.01
N LYS A 401 28.77 33.38 27.90
CA LYS A 401 29.56 33.87 26.75
C LYS A 401 29.13 33.17 25.47
N ILE A 402 29.02 31.85 25.43
CA ILE A 402 28.53 31.13 24.26
C ILE A 402 27.13 31.63 23.86
N ARG A 403 26.24 31.87 24.80
CA ARG A 403 24.91 32.38 24.53
C ARG A 403 24.99 33.73 23.79
N ARG A 404 25.81 34.67 24.27
CA ARG A 404 26.00 35.99 23.65
C ARG A 404 26.65 35.89 22.27
N LEU A 405 27.74 35.11 22.14
CA LEU A 405 28.43 34.91 20.87
C LEU A 405 27.55 34.19 19.84
N SER A 406 26.72 33.24 20.26
CA SER A 406 25.75 32.60 19.39
C SER A 406 24.67 33.56 18.89
N MET A 407 24.22 34.52 19.72
CA MET A 407 23.30 35.56 19.28
C MET A 407 23.94 36.51 18.28
N GLU A 408 25.24 36.86 18.47
CA GLU A 408 26.01 37.68 17.55
C GLU A 408 26.22 36.96 16.21
N ALA A 409 26.65 35.70 16.23
CA ALA A 409 26.80 34.89 15.02
C ALA A 409 25.43 34.68 14.32
N GLY A 410 24.34 34.49 15.07
CA GLY A 410 23.00 34.38 14.51
C GLY A 410 22.54 35.68 13.83
N LYS A 411 22.91 36.85 14.36
CA LYS A 411 22.69 38.16 13.70
C LYS A 411 23.51 38.27 12.42
N ASN A 412 24.77 37.85 12.46
CA ASN A 412 25.65 37.85 11.28
C ASN A 412 25.05 37.01 10.12
N VAL A 413 24.51 35.83 10.43
CA VAL A 413 23.84 34.96 9.44
C VAL A 413 22.53 35.56 8.94
N LYS A 414 21.62 35.94 9.87
CA LYS A 414 20.22 36.25 9.53
C LYS A 414 20.00 37.69 9.08
N VAL A 415 20.76 38.64 9.61
CA VAL A 415 20.61 40.06 9.30
C VAL A 415 21.60 40.52 8.22
N GLU A 416 22.86 40.07 8.35
CA GLU A 416 23.93 40.48 7.44
C GLU A 416 24.07 39.57 6.22
N GLY A 417 23.44 38.38 6.23
CA GLY A 417 23.50 37.39 5.15
C GLY A 417 24.92 36.80 4.94
N LYS A 418 25.73 36.80 6.00
CA LYS A 418 27.12 36.28 5.99
C LYS A 418 27.17 34.84 6.52
N ASP A 419 28.32 34.20 6.36
CA ASP A 419 28.55 32.87 6.92
C ASP A 419 28.59 32.90 8.45
N ASN A 420 28.32 31.72 9.07
CA ASN A 420 28.40 31.53 10.50
C ASN A 420 29.84 31.69 10.99
N ASN A 421 30.10 32.66 11.82
CA ASN A 421 31.40 32.98 12.38
C ASN A 421 31.52 32.68 13.89
N LEU A 422 30.71 31.80 14.42
CA LEU A 422 30.68 31.48 15.85
C LEU A 422 32.05 30.96 16.34
N LEU A 423 32.73 30.14 15.55
CA LEU A 423 34.03 29.58 15.94
C LEU A 423 35.10 30.66 16.03
N GLU A 424 35.11 31.61 15.10
CA GLU A 424 36.01 32.76 15.11
C GLU A 424 35.74 33.66 16.31
N LEU A 425 34.50 33.90 16.66
CA LEU A 425 34.11 34.68 17.85
C LEU A 425 34.57 34.03 19.14
N ILE A 426 34.39 32.68 19.25
CA ILE A 426 34.85 31.90 20.41
C ILE A 426 36.39 31.91 20.50
N ALA A 427 37.08 31.68 19.39
CA ALA A 427 38.55 31.69 19.34
C ALA A 427 39.15 33.05 19.75
N ALA A 428 38.45 34.15 19.46
CA ALA A 428 38.86 35.50 19.82
C ALA A 428 38.65 35.83 21.32
N ASP A 429 37.85 35.09 22.06
CA ASP A 429 37.64 35.27 23.50
C ASP A 429 38.61 34.41 24.31
N PRO A 430 39.59 35.02 25.02
CA PRO A 430 40.66 34.29 25.71
C PRO A 430 40.15 33.39 26.84
N SER A 431 38.93 33.57 27.31
CA SER A 431 38.35 32.75 28.39
C SER A 431 38.07 31.31 27.98
N PHE A 432 37.97 31.01 26.70
CA PHE A 432 37.78 29.64 26.20
C PHE A 432 39.11 28.87 26.15
N ASN A 433 40.23 29.59 26.02
CA ASN A 433 41.56 29.01 25.89
C ASN A 433 41.61 27.91 24.82
N LEU A 434 40.98 28.16 23.68
CA LEU A 434 40.90 27.32 22.50
C LEU A 434 41.29 28.10 21.26
N THR A 435 42.11 27.52 20.43
CA THR A 435 42.45 28.10 19.11
C THR A 435 41.37 27.80 18.08
N LEU A 436 41.33 28.58 17.00
CA LEU A 436 40.41 28.33 15.90
C LEU A 436 40.64 26.94 15.28
N GLU A 437 41.88 26.49 15.19
CA GLU A 437 42.24 25.18 14.67
C GLU A 437 41.69 24.03 15.55
N GLU A 438 41.79 24.16 16.86
CA GLU A 438 41.20 23.20 17.82
C GLU A 438 39.69 23.19 17.70
N LEU A 439 39.04 24.34 17.60
CA LEU A 439 37.58 24.43 17.41
C LEU A 439 37.13 23.79 16.09
N GLN A 440 37.85 24.06 15.00
CA GLN A 440 37.58 23.44 13.70
C GLN A 440 37.73 21.90 13.73
N ALA A 441 38.72 21.40 14.48
CA ALA A 441 38.94 19.96 14.64
C ALA A 441 37.77 19.24 15.40
N THR A 442 36.97 19.99 16.15
CA THR A 442 35.77 19.43 16.80
C THR A 442 34.58 19.35 15.85
N MET A 443 34.61 20.03 14.69
CA MET A 443 33.51 20.11 13.71
C MET A 443 33.48 18.87 12.79
N GLU A 444 33.60 17.66 13.36
CA GLU A 444 33.45 16.42 12.62
C GLU A 444 31.99 15.90 12.74
N PRO A 445 31.18 15.98 11.68
CA PRO A 445 29.74 15.70 11.74
C PRO A 445 29.40 14.32 12.29
N SER A 446 30.23 13.32 12.05
CA SER A 446 30.01 11.94 12.51
C SER A 446 29.98 11.80 14.04
N LYS A 447 30.58 12.73 14.77
CA LYS A 447 30.58 12.75 16.25
C LYS A 447 29.24 13.21 16.83
N TYR A 448 28.35 13.79 16.03
CA TYR A 448 27.09 14.40 16.49
C TYR A 448 25.85 13.62 16.12
N VAL A 449 25.96 12.53 15.38
CA VAL A 449 24.83 11.69 14.92
C VAL A 449 24.30 10.72 15.97
N GLY A 450 24.88 10.74 17.18
CA GLY A 450 24.49 9.83 18.25
C GLY A 450 24.61 8.36 17.85
N ARG A 451 23.55 7.60 18.09
CA ARG A 451 23.48 6.17 17.79
C ARG A 451 22.83 5.85 16.44
N ALA A 452 22.64 6.84 15.56
CA ALA A 452 21.90 6.65 14.33
C ALA A 452 22.41 5.47 13.47
N PRO A 453 23.72 5.29 13.20
CA PRO A 453 24.21 4.15 12.44
C PRO A 453 23.88 2.79 13.10
N ILE A 454 24.11 2.69 14.40
CA ILE A 454 23.83 1.45 15.16
C ILE A 454 22.33 1.16 15.20
N GLN A 455 21.49 2.18 15.25
CA GLN A 455 20.04 2.01 15.21
C GLN A 455 19.59 1.47 13.85
N VAL A 456 20.18 1.93 12.75
CA VAL A 456 19.94 1.39 11.41
C VAL A 456 20.32 -0.08 11.35
N ASP A 457 21.56 -0.43 11.76
CA ASP A 457 22.02 -1.83 11.75
C ASP A 457 21.10 -2.76 12.54
N LYS A 458 20.70 -2.36 13.75
CA LYS A 458 19.80 -3.15 14.59
C LYS A 458 18.39 -3.26 14.01
N PHE A 459 17.86 -2.19 13.45
CA PHE A 459 16.54 -2.18 12.81
C PHE A 459 16.53 -3.12 11.60
N LEU A 460 17.53 -3.02 10.73
CA LEU A 460 17.66 -3.91 9.58
C LEU A 460 17.79 -5.37 10.01
N ALA A 461 18.66 -5.66 10.95
CA ALA A 461 18.94 -7.05 11.39
C ALA A 461 17.74 -7.68 12.11
N ASN A 462 17.08 -6.96 13.01
CA ASN A 462 16.10 -7.54 13.92
C ASN A 462 14.64 -7.39 13.46
N VAL A 463 14.35 -6.44 12.57
CA VAL A 463 12.99 -6.14 12.12
C VAL A 463 12.83 -6.40 10.63
N VAL A 464 13.67 -5.78 9.78
CA VAL A 464 13.48 -5.81 8.33
C VAL A 464 13.88 -7.14 7.72
N ASN A 465 15.08 -7.64 8.04
CA ASN A 465 15.60 -8.88 7.43
C ASN A 465 14.73 -10.11 7.70
N PRO A 466 14.13 -10.31 8.89
CA PRO A 466 13.18 -11.40 9.09
C PRO A 466 11.96 -11.32 8.18
N ILE A 467 11.42 -10.12 7.94
CA ILE A 467 10.31 -9.89 7.01
C ILE A 467 10.72 -10.25 5.58
N LEU A 468 11.87 -9.75 5.13
CA LEU A 468 12.37 -10.02 3.78
C LEU A 468 12.68 -11.50 3.55
N GLU A 469 13.26 -12.20 4.53
CA GLU A 469 13.50 -13.64 4.43
C GLU A 469 12.19 -14.45 4.37
N ALA A 470 11.18 -14.07 5.14
CA ALA A 470 9.86 -14.69 5.09
C ALA A 470 9.17 -14.52 3.73
N ASN A 471 9.51 -13.47 3.00
CA ASN A 471 8.90 -13.09 1.72
C ASN A 471 9.89 -13.14 0.54
N LYS A 472 10.95 -13.92 0.63
CA LYS A 472 12.05 -13.94 -0.35
C LYS A 472 11.63 -14.29 -1.78
N GLU A 473 10.57 -15.08 -1.93
CA GLU A 473 10.04 -15.47 -3.25
C GLU A 473 9.35 -14.30 -3.98
N ASP A 474 8.91 -13.29 -3.25
CA ASP A 474 8.26 -12.10 -3.78
C ASP A 474 9.25 -10.97 -4.13
N LEU A 475 10.51 -11.09 -3.73
CA LEU A 475 11.53 -10.06 -3.94
C LEU A 475 12.00 -9.98 -5.40
N GLY A 476 12.56 -8.82 -5.75
CA GLY A 476 13.14 -8.57 -7.08
C GLY A 476 12.15 -8.02 -8.10
N MET A 477 11.01 -7.52 -7.65
CA MET A 477 10.07 -6.81 -8.51
C MET A 477 10.65 -5.46 -8.94
N THR A 478 10.52 -5.16 -10.23
CA THR A 478 10.85 -3.85 -10.80
C THR A 478 9.57 -3.14 -11.22
N ALA A 479 9.50 -1.85 -10.96
CA ALA A 479 8.33 -1.06 -11.35
C ALA A 479 8.47 -0.55 -12.80
N GLU A 480 7.48 -0.83 -13.64
CA GLU A 480 7.31 -0.15 -14.92
C GLU A 480 6.45 1.10 -14.72
N ILE A 481 7.01 2.26 -15.04
CA ILE A 481 6.29 3.54 -14.97
C ILE A 481 5.95 3.99 -16.38
N ASN A 482 4.68 4.20 -16.65
CA ASN A 482 4.17 4.64 -17.95
C ASN A 482 4.14 6.17 -18.11
N VAL A 483 4.48 6.94 -17.08
CA VAL A 483 4.38 8.41 -17.03
C VAL A 483 5.40 9.06 -16.09
#